data_b875df1e201f57fdc8513cbda1115cf2
#
_entry.id   b875df1e201f57fdc8513cbda1115cf2
#
_cell.length_a   1.000
_cell.length_b   1.000
_cell.length_c   1.000
_cell.angle_alpha   90.00
_cell.angle_beta   90.00
_cell.angle_gamma   90.00
#
_symmetry.space_group_name_H-M   'P 1'
#
loop_
_entity.id
_entity.type
_entity.pdbx_description
1 polymer ?
#
loop_
_entity_poly.entity_id
_entity_poly.type
_entity_poly.pdbx_seq_one_letter_code
_entity_poly.pdbx_strand_id
1 'polypeptide(L)'
;VIVVGAAYAAMMILFVLATRTTTAANAIFLQSTAPLYLILLGPLLLREPIRREDILLIAVLALGISLFFISSEKPAATAPNPFLGNILAVTSGIGWALTIAGLRWIGRGKSGAEGSLATVAAGNALAFLIALPMAFPVERVDWRSLSVVVYLGVFQIGLAYVCLTHGLRKVPAFEASTILLLETALNPCWAWAVHGERPGGLALAGGVIIVGATIVNTWWRTQRAGADS
;
A
#
# COMPACT_ATOMS: atom_id res chain seq x y z
N VAL A 1 -5.57 17.15 8.28
CA VAL A 1 -4.64 17.30 7.16
C VAL A 1 -3.23 16.88 7.57
N ILE A 2 -2.57 17.56 8.54
CA ILE A 2 -1.16 17.34 8.90
C ILE A 2 -0.90 15.88 9.34
N VAL A 3 -1.67 15.34 10.27
CA VAL A 3 -1.48 13.97 10.78
C VAL A 3 -1.64 12.92 9.67
N VAL A 4 -2.65 13.08 8.82
CA VAL A 4 -2.87 12.15 7.70
C VAL A 4 -1.79 12.32 6.63
N GLY A 5 -1.37 13.55 6.36
CA GLY A 5 -0.22 13.82 5.49
C GLY A 5 1.09 13.22 6.01
N ALA A 6 1.32 13.25 7.33
CA ALA A 6 2.47 12.59 7.95
C ALA A 6 2.39 11.05 7.84
N ALA A 7 1.21 10.46 8.05
CA ALA A 7 1.02 9.02 7.84
C ALA A 7 1.28 8.62 6.38
N TYR A 8 0.80 9.42 5.42
CA TYR A 8 1.07 9.24 4.00
C TYR A 8 2.58 9.34 3.68
N ALA A 9 3.25 10.37 4.19
CA ALA A 9 4.69 10.55 3.99
C ALA A 9 5.50 9.37 4.57
N ALA A 10 5.18 8.95 5.78
CA ALA A 10 5.80 7.79 6.41
C ALA A 10 5.58 6.51 5.60
N MET A 11 4.35 6.26 5.15
CA MET A 11 4.01 5.14 4.29
C MET A 11 4.86 5.12 3.01
N MET A 12 4.97 6.26 2.32
CA MET A 12 5.75 6.38 1.08
C MET A 12 7.23 6.11 1.32
N ILE A 13 7.82 6.72 2.33
CA ILE A 13 9.25 6.54 2.66
C ILE A 13 9.54 5.09 3.04
N LEU A 14 8.73 4.50 3.92
CA LEU A 14 8.89 3.12 4.35
C LEU A 14 8.75 2.14 3.19
N PHE A 15 7.81 2.39 2.27
CA PHE A 15 7.63 1.55 1.09
C PHE A 15 8.84 1.62 0.15
N VAL A 16 9.34 2.82 -0.14
CA VAL A 16 10.54 2.99 -0.97
C VAL A 16 11.77 2.34 -0.33
N LEU A 17 11.94 2.47 0.98
CA LEU A 17 13.02 1.78 1.70
C LEU A 17 12.83 0.26 1.69
N ALA A 18 11.60 -0.23 1.79
CA ALA A 18 11.28 -1.65 1.66
C ALA A 18 11.70 -2.19 0.29
N THR A 19 11.31 -1.54 -0.81
CA THR A 19 11.66 -1.97 -2.17
C THR A 19 13.16 -1.92 -2.48
N ARG A 20 13.93 -1.17 -1.70
CA ARG A 20 15.40 -1.16 -1.77
C ARG A 20 16.08 -2.26 -0.97
N THR A 21 15.36 -2.89 -0.05
CA THR A 21 15.92 -3.85 0.91
C THR A 21 15.35 -5.26 0.76
N THR A 22 14.13 -5.39 0.22
CA THR A 22 13.52 -6.66 -0.18
C THR A 22 13.06 -6.61 -1.64
N THR A 23 12.53 -7.70 -2.19
CA THR A 23 12.00 -7.72 -3.56
C THR A 23 10.76 -6.85 -3.69
N ALA A 24 10.52 -6.29 -4.88
CA ALA A 24 9.34 -5.48 -5.14
C ALA A 24 8.04 -6.27 -4.89
N ALA A 25 8.05 -7.58 -5.21
CA ALA A 25 6.93 -8.47 -4.93
C ALA A 25 6.63 -8.57 -3.42
N ASN A 26 7.66 -8.81 -2.59
CA ASN A 26 7.48 -8.88 -1.13
C ASN A 26 6.96 -7.55 -0.57
N ALA A 27 7.54 -6.44 -1.01
CA ALA A 27 7.12 -5.11 -0.54
C ALA A 27 5.64 -4.84 -0.82
N ILE A 28 5.15 -5.09 -2.04
CA ILE A 28 3.76 -4.83 -2.39
C ILE A 28 2.78 -5.80 -1.71
N PHE A 29 3.12 -7.10 -1.63
CA PHE A 29 2.25 -8.06 -0.95
C PHE A 29 2.09 -7.73 0.53
N LEU A 30 3.20 -7.39 1.22
CA LEU A 30 3.16 -7.06 2.63
C LEU A 30 2.47 -5.72 2.90
N GLN A 31 2.63 -4.72 2.04
CA GLN A 31 1.88 -3.47 2.13
C GLN A 31 0.37 -3.69 1.91
N SER A 32 0.00 -4.66 1.04
CA SER A 32 -1.40 -4.99 0.76
C SER A 32 -2.14 -5.63 1.94
N THR A 33 -1.48 -5.84 3.07
CA THR A 33 -2.10 -6.22 4.35
C THR A 33 -2.80 -5.05 5.07
N ALA A 34 -2.83 -3.86 4.49
CA ALA A 34 -3.54 -2.69 5.03
C ALA A 34 -4.99 -2.97 5.50
N PRO A 35 -5.82 -3.83 4.84
CA PRO A 35 -7.13 -4.22 5.36
C PRO A 35 -7.10 -4.82 6.77
N LEU A 36 -6.05 -5.59 7.12
CA LEU A 36 -5.85 -6.11 8.48
C LEU A 36 -5.81 -4.98 9.51
N TYR A 37 -5.02 -3.95 9.23
CA TYR A 37 -4.87 -2.81 10.14
C TYR A 37 -6.13 -1.94 10.18
N LEU A 38 -6.85 -1.82 9.05
CA LEU A 38 -8.14 -1.12 9.02
C LEU A 38 -9.19 -1.81 9.91
N ILE A 39 -9.21 -3.15 9.96
CA ILE A 39 -10.09 -3.90 10.85
C ILE A 39 -9.69 -3.66 12.32
N LEU A 40 -8.40 -3.75 12.64
CA LEU A 40 -7.90 -3.55 14.00
C LEU A 40 -8.10 -2.10 14.49
N LEU A 41 -7.96 -1.12 13.61
CA LEU A 41 -8.14 0.30 13.91
C LEU A 41 -9.61 0.74 13.80
N GLY A 42 -10.47 -0.06 13.18
CA GLY A 42 -11.89 0.23 12.95
C GLY A 42 -12.65 0.63 14.22
N PRO A 43 -12.57 -0.13 15.30
CA PRO A 43 -13.22 0.24 16.56
C PRO A 43 -12.77 1.58 17.13
N LEU A 44 -11.48 1.90 16.98
CA LEU A 44 -10.86 3.13 17.49
C LEU A 44 -11.16 4.35 16.63
N LEU A 45 -11.03 4.20 15.29
CA LEU A 45 -11.10 5.33 14.35
C LEU A 45 -12.47 5.52 13.71
N LEU A 46 -13.17 4.42 13.43
CA LEU A 46 -14.43 4.42 12.68
C LEU A 46 -15.64 4.03 13.55
N ARG A 47 -15.40 3.62 14.81
CA ARG A 47 -16.41 3.09 15.74
C ARG A 47 -17.17 1.88 15.16
N GLU A 48 -16.51 1.11 14.30
CA GLU A 48 -17.04 -0.11 13.70
C GLU A 48 -16.61 -1.33 14.54
N PRO A 49 -17.54 -2.17 15.03
CA PRO A 49 -17.18 -3.33 15.83
C PRO A 49 -16.47 -4.39 14.97
N ILE A 50 -15.52 -5.11 15.58
CA ILE A 50 -14.89 -6.27 14.93
C ILE A 50 -15.92 -7.41 14.89
N ARG A 51 -16.13 -7.97 13.71
CA ARG A 51 -17.04 -9.08 13.48
C ARG A 51 -16.30 -10.42 13.55
N ARG A 52 -17.01 -11.53 13.72
CA ARG A 52 -16.39 -12.87 13.75
C ARG A 52 -15.65 -13.21 12.45
N GLU A 53 -16.19 -12.77 11.33
CA GLU A 53 -15.56 -12.94 10.01
C GLU A 53 -14.22 -12.18 9.90
N ASP A 54 -14.11 -11.05 10.56
CA ASP A 54 -12.88 -10.25 10.61
C ASP A 54 -11.76 -10.99 11.34
N ILE A 55 -12.11 -11.78 12.39
CA ILE A 55 -11.14 -12.60 13.13
C ILE A 55 -10.54 -13.67 12.20
N LEU A 56 -11.37 -14.32 11.39
CA LEU A 56 -10.89 -15.29 10.40
C LEU A 56 -9.97 -14.63 9.38
N LEU A 57 -10.35 -13.47 8.85
CA LEU A 57 -9.53 -12.73 7.92
C LEU A 57 -8.18 -12.33 8.54
N ILE A 58 -8.20 -11.83 9.79
CA ILE A 58 -6.98 -11.50 10.53
C ILE A 58 -6.06 -12.72 10.64
N ALA A 59 -6.60 -13.90 10.98
CA ALA A 59 -5.82 -15.13 11.10
C ALA A 59 -5.21 -15.56 9.76
N VAL A 60 -5.98 -15.49 8.66
CA VAL A 60 -5.51 -15.86 7.32
C VAL A 60 -4.45 -14.87 6.82
N LEU A 61 -4.65 -13.57 7.04
CA LEU A 61 -3.65 -12.55 6.67
C LEU A 61 -2.37 -12.69 7.50
N ALA A 62 -2.48 -12.96 8.81
CA ALA A 62 -1.34 -13.23 9.67
C ALA A 62 -0.54 -14.46 9.20
N LEU A 63 -1.23 -15.53 8.78
CA LEU A 63 -0.59 -16.69 8.17
C LEU A 63 0.15 -16.29 6.89
N GLY A 64 -0.49 -15.57 5.97
CA GLY A 64 0.13 -15.07 4.75
C GLY A 64 1.39 -14.25 5.02
N ILE A 65 1.32 -13.31 5.98
CA ILE A 65 2.47 -12.49 6.40
C ILE A 65 3.60 -13.37 6.93
N SER A 66 3.29 -14.35 7.80
CA SER A 66 4.32 -15.19 8.42
C SER A 66 5.13 -16.00 7.42
N LEU A 67 4.54 -16.38 6.27
CA LEU A 67 5.25 -17.09 5.21
C LEU A 67 6.39 -16.27 4.59
N PHE A 68 6.27 -14.93 4.55
CA PHE A 68 7.36 -14.06 4.09
C PHE A 68 8.55 -14.03 5.05
N PHE A 69 8.31 -14.22 6.34
CA PHE A 69 9.38 -14.24 7.36
C PHE A 69 9.98 -15.62 7.55
N ILE A 70 9.23 -16.68 7.26
CA ILE A 70 9.73 -18.06 7.26
C ILE A 70 10.55 -18.34 5.99
N SER A 71 10.21 -17.66 4.88
CA SER A 71 10.97 -17.75 3.64
C SER A 71 12.36 -17.20 3.88
N SER A 72 13.35 -18.10 4.03
CA SER A 72 14.76 -17.73 4.21
C SER A 72 15.33 -17.24 2.87
N GLU A 73 14.86 -16.10 2.38
CA GLU A 73 15.43 -15.47 1.19
C GLU A 73 16.85 -15.02 1.50
N LYS A 74 17.80 -15.53 0.71
CA LYS A 74 19.20 -15.10 0.83
C LYS A 74 19.34 -13.69 0.27
N PRO A 75 20.18 -12.84 0.88
CA PRO A 75 20.50 -11.53 0.33
C PRO A 75 20.91 -11.63 -1.15
N ALA A 76 20.33 -10.76 -1.97
CA ALA A 76 20.61 -10.64 -3.40
C ALA A 76 20.84 -9.17 -3.75
N ALA A 77 21.33 -8.90 -4.96
CA ALA A 77 21.58 -7.52 -5.40
C ALA A 77 20.31 -6.64 -5.35
N THR A 78 19.14 -7.23 -5.65
CA THR A 78 17.83 -6.55 -5.60
C THR A 78 17.15 -6.61 -4.23
N ALA A 79 17.67 -7.43 -3.31
CA ALA A 79 17.12 -7.63 -1.97
C ALA A 79 18.26 -7.83 -0.95
N PRO A 80 19.04 -6.78 -0.64
CA PRO A 80 20.23 -6.91 0.19
C PRO A 80 19.92 -7.28 1.67
N ASN A 81 18.75 -6.96 2.16
CA ASN A 81 18.28 -7.32 3.50
C ASN A 81 16.77 -7.61 3.50
N PRO A 82 16.35 -8.82 3.03
CA PRO A 82 14.93 -9.15 2.89
C PRO A 82 14.14 -9.05 4.20
N PHE A 83 14.74 -9.44 5.32
CA PHE A 83 14.08 -9.39 6.63
C PHE A 83 13.73 -7.96 7.04
N LEU A 84 14.70 -7.03 6.96
CA LEU A 84 14.45 -5.62 7.24
C LEU A 84 13.42 -5.03 6.26
N GLY A 85 13.56 -5.34 4.97
CA GLY A 85 12.63 -4.89 3.93
C GLY A 85 11.20 -5.36 4.18
N ASN A 86 11.02 -6.60 4.61
CA ASN A 86 9.70 -7.13 4.96
C ASN A 86 9.09 -6.40 6.17
N ILE A 87 9.88 -6.08 7.21
CA ILE A 87 9.41 -5.26 8.35
C ILE A 87 8.99 -3.87 7.88
N LEU A 88 9.80 -3.21 7.04
CA LEU A 88 9.47 -1.89 6.50
C LEU A 88 8.19 -1.93 5.67
N ALA A 89 7.99 -2.97 4.86
CA ALA A 89 6.80 -3.16 4.04
C ALA A 89 5.52 -3.34 4.89
N VAL A 90 5.59 -4.19 5.93
CA VAL A 90 4.48 -4.37 6.90
C VAL A 90 4.15 -3.05 7.60
N THR A 91 5.17 -2.32 8.04
CA THR A 91 4.99 -1.02 8.71
C THR A 91 4.42 0.02 7.74
N SER A 92 4.85 0.00 6.47
CA SER A 92 4.24 0.81 5.40
C SER A 92 2.75 0.49 5.22
N GLY A 93 2.35 -0.78 5.32
CA GLY A 93 0.95 -1.20 5.31
C GLY A 93 0.10 -0.56 6.41
N ILE A 94 0.66 -0.39 7.62
CA ILE A 94 0.01 0.36 8.71
C ILE A 94 -0.18 1.84 8.30
N GLY A 95 0.87 2.46 7.77
CA GLY A 95 0.82 3.83 7.25
C GLY A 95 -0.24 3.98 6.15
N TRP A 96 -0.36 2.99 5.26
CA TRP A 96 -1.39 2.97 4.22
C TRP A 96 -2.80 2.88 4.80
N ALA A 97 -3.03 2.02 5.79
CA ALA A 97 -4.31 1.93 6.48
C ALA A 97 -4.70 3.25 7.15
N LEU A 98 -3.77 3.89 7.86
CA LEU A 98 -3.99 5.20 8.48
C LEU A 98 -4.29 6.28 7.44
N THR A 99 -3.61 6.25 6.29
CA THR A 99 -3.84 7.17 5.17
C THR A 99 -5.24 6.98 4.60
N ILE A 100 -5.65 5.74 4.29
CA ILE A 100 -6.99 5.46 3.76
C ILE A 100 -8.07 5.90 4.74
N ALA A 101 -7.95 5.52 6.02
CA ALA A 101 -8.91 5.91 7.05
C ALA A 101 -9.00 7.43 7.20
N GLY A 102 -7.84 8.10 7.21
CA GLY A 102 -7.74 9.55 7.34
C GLY A 102 -8.31 10.30 6.13
N LEU A 103 -8.00 9.87 4.91
CA LEU A 103 -8.55 10.46 3.69
C LEU A 103 -10.08 10.26 3.60
N ARG A 104 -10.61 9.10 4.02
CA ARG A 104 -12.06 8.87 4.12
C ARG A 104 -12.69 9.81 5.14
N TRP A 105 -12.05 9.98 6.29
CA TRP A 105 -12.55 10.90 7.33
C TRP A 105 -12.58 12.35 6.84
N ILE A 106 -11.50 12.83 6.19
CA ILE A 106 -11.43 14.18 5.60
C ILE A 106 -12.46 14.33 4.47
N GLY A 107 -12.57 13.32 3.59
CA GLY A 107 -13.48 13.34 2.44
C GLY A 107 -14.97 13.41 2.81
N ARG A 108 -15.34 12.95 4.01
CA ARG A 108 -16.70 13.09 4.57
C ARG A 108 -16.96 14.47 5.20
N GLY A 109 -15.90 15.23 5.47
CA GLY A 109 -15.98 16.56 6.06
C GLY A 109 -16.32 17.66 5.03
N LYS A 110 -16.39 18.91 5.51
CA LYS A 110 -16.71 20.09 4.68
C LYS A 110 -15.72 20.31 3.52
N SER A 111 -14.47 19.88 3.68
CA SER A 111 -13.41 20.05 2.67
C SER A 111 -13.46 19.03 1.53
N GLY A 112 -14.24 17.96 1.68
CA GLY A 112 -14.48 16.96 0.62
C GLY A 112 -13.23 16.46 -0.10
N ALA A 113 -13.31 16.34 -1.43
CA ALA A 113 -12.19 15.85 -2.26
C ALA A 113 -10.99 16.81 -2.28
N GLU A 114 -11.22 18.12 -2.17
CA GLU A 114 -10.15 19.12 -2.15
C GLU A 114 -9.28 18.95 -0.90
N GLY A 115 -9.88 18.72 0.26
CA GLY A 115 -9.16 18.42 1.50
C GLY A 115 -8.33 17.14 1.42
N SER A 116 -8.84 16.12 0.73
CA SER A 116 -8.10 14.86 0.51
C SER A 116 -6.92 15.09 -0.42
N LEU A 117 -7.08 15.81 -1.53
CA LEU A 117 -5.98 16.14 -2.45
C LEU A 117 -4.93 17.04 -1.78
N ALA A 118 -5.37 18.06 -1.03
CA ALA A 118 -4.46 18.90 -0.25
C ALA A 118 -3.65 18.08 0.77
N THR A 119 -4.27 17.07 1.38
CA THR A 119 -3.58 16.16 2.31
C THR A 119 -2.51 15.33 1.61
N VAL A 120 -2.81 14.79 0.43
CA VAL A 120 -1.84 14.05 -0.39
C VAL A 120 -0.69 14.97 -0.84
N ALA A 121 -1.00 16.20 -1.29
CA ALA A 121 0.01 17.17 -1.68
C ALA A 121 0.93 17.55 -0.50
N ALA A 122 0.36 17.83 0.68
CA ALA A 122 1.11 18.11 1.88
C ALA A 122 1.98 16.91 2.32
N GLY A 123 1.45 15.69 2.21
CA GLY A 123 2.19 14.47 2.50
C GLY A 123 3.36 14.23 1.55
N ASN A 124 3.18 14.49 0.25
CA ASN A 124 4.29 14.42 -0.72
C ASN A 124 5.36 15.49 -0.43
N ALA A 125 4.96 16.72 -0.10
CA ALA A 125 5.90 17.78 0.29
C ALA A 125 6.69 17.39 1.56
N LEU A 126 6.02 16.81 2.55
CA LEU A 126 6.67 16.32 3.77
C LEU A 126 7.62 15.15 3.47
N ALA A 127 7.20 14.19 2.65
CA ALA A 127 8.05 13.08 2.22
C ALA A 127 9.30 13.60 1.49
N PHE A 128 9.15 14.59 0.61
CA PHE A 128 10.27 15.23 -0.07
C PHE A 128 11.24 15.88 0.92
N LEU A 129 10.74 16.67 1.88
CA LEU A 129 11.59 17.34 2.87
C LEU A 129 12.38 16.35 3.75
N ILE A 130 11.74 15.23 4.13
CA ILE A 130 12.38 14.18 4.93
C ILE A 130 13.40 13.39 4.11
N ALA A 131 13.08 13.09 2.86
CA ALA A 131 13.95 12.31 1.98
C ALA A 131 15.10 13.14 1.37
N LEU A 132 14.97 14.47 1.31
CA LEU A 132 15.94 15.36 0.70
C LEU A 132 17.38 15.18 1.24
N PRO A 133 17.63 15.10 2.56
CA PRO A 133 18.97 14.83 3.08
C PRO A 133 19.54 13.48 2.65
N MET A 134 18.67 12.48 2.41
CA MET A 134 19.08 11.14 1.96
C MET A 134 19.44 11.09 0.47
N ALA A 135 19.07 12.13 -0.29
CA ALA A 135 19.40 12.24 -1.70
C ALA A 135 20.81 12.77 -1.96
N PHE A 136 21.48 13.31 -0.94
CA PHE A 136 22.84 13.87 -1.08
C PHE A 136 23.92 12.89 -0.56
N PRO A 137 25.13 12.86 -1.22
CA PRO A 137 25.49 13.64 -2.41
C PRO A 137 24.84 13.11 -3.68
N VAL A 138 24.32 14.01 -4.51
CA VAL A 138 23.83 13.67 -5.85
C VAL A 138 25.05 13.50 -6.76
N GLU A 139 25.48 12.29 -7.00
CA GLU A 139 26.72 12.02 -7.74
C GLU A 139 26.62 12.40 -9.23
N ARG A 140 25.51 12.12 -9.88
CA ARG A 140 25.23 12.51 -11.27
C ARG A 140 23.73 12.59 -11.51
N VAL A 141 23.28 13.64 -12.16
CA VAL A 141 21.93 13.76 -12.73
C VAL A 141 22.07 13.68 -14.24
N ASP A 142 21.61 12.58 -14.81
CA ASP A 142 21.47 12.46 -16.25
C ASP A 142 20.01 12.73 -16.67
N TRP A 143 19.81 13.08 -17.94
CA TRP A 143 18.48 13.36 -18.48
C TRP A 143 17.53 12.18 -18.39
N ARG A 144 18.06 10.96 -18.45
CA ARG A 144 17.25 9.74 -18.31
C ARG A 144 16.68 9.61 -16.90
N SER A 145 17.52 9.75 -15.88
CA SER A 145 17.08 9.70 -14.48
C SER A 145 16.09 10.81 -14.16
N LEU A 146 16.35 12.04 -14.65
CA LEU A 146 15.44 13.16 -14.46
C LEU A 146 14.09 12.92 -15.13
N SER A 147 14.06 12.41 -16.36
CA SER A 147 12.81 12.12 -17.08
C SER A 147 11.99 11.02 -16.39
N VAL A 148 12.66 10.00 -15.82
CA VAL A 148 11.99 8.96 -15.02
C VAL A 148 11.38 9.55 -13.75
N VAL A 149 12.11 10.38 -13.01
CA VAL A 149 11.59 11.02 -11.79
C VAL A 149 10.39 11.91 -12.11
N VAL A 150 10.48 12.73 -13.19
CA VAL A 150 9.35 13.57 -13.62
C VAL A 150 8.15 12.71 -14.03
N TYR A 151 8.37 11.65 -14.79
CA TYR A 151 7.32 10.72 -15.19
C TYR A 151 6.63 10.11 -13.96
N LEU A 152 7.38 9.58 -13.00
CA LEU A 152 6.86 9.00 -11.78
C LEU A 152 6.07 10.04 -10.94
N GLY A 153 6.59 11.26 -10.81
CA GLY A 153 5.93 12.32 -10.05
C GLY A 153 4.62 12.77 -10.69
N VAL A 154 4.60 12.98 -12.01
CA VAL A 154 3.44 13.50 -12.74
C VAL A 154 2.38 12.41 -12.96
N PHE A 155 2.78 11.26 -13.48
CA PHE A 155 1.82 10.23 -13.91
C PHE A 155 1.53 9.22 -12.81
N GLN A 156 2.52 8.66 -12.18
CA GLN A 156 2.32 7.61 -11.17
C GLN A 156 1.77 8.15 -9.85
N ILE A 157 2.11 9.37 -9.47
CA ILE A 157 1.59 9.99 -8.26
C ILE A 157 0.50 11.01 -8.62
N GLY A 158 0.82 12.06 -9.37
CA GLY A 158 -0.09 13.16 -9.62
C GLY A 158 -1.38 12.71 -10.31
N LEU A 159 -1.27 12.22 -11.54
CA LEU A 159 -2.43 11.80 -12.34
C LEU A 159 -3.18 10.62 -11.70
N ALA A 160 -2.44 9.63 -11.15
CA ALA A 160 -3.05 8.47 -10.52
C ALA A 160 -3.94 8.85 -9.32
N TYR A 161 -3.50 9.76 -8.44
CA TYR A 161 -4.31 10.22 -7.32
C TYR A 161 -5.48 11.12 -7.74
N VAL A 162 -5.34 11.90 -8.81
CA VAL A 162 -6.47 12.63 -9.39
C VAL A 162 -7.50 11.64 -9.93
N CYS A 163 -7.10 10.65 -10.70
CA CYS A 163 -7.99 9.60 -11.21
C CYS A 163 -8.65 8.80 -10.08
N LEU A 164 -7.85 8.38 -9.08
CA LEU A 164 -8.35 7.64 -7.92
C LEU A 164 -9.43 8.42 -7.17
N THR A 165 -9.17 9.68 -6.83
CA THR A 165 -10.13 10.51 -6.09
C THR A 165 -11.40 10.79 -6.88
N HIS A 166 -11.32 10.94 -8.21
CA HIS A 166 -12.49 11.05 -9.07
C HIS A 166 -13.24 9.73 -9.24
N GLY A 167 -12.53 8.63 -9.41
CA GLY A 167 -13.09 7.28 -9.53
C GLY A 167 -13.88 6.87 -8.30
N LEU A 168 -13.32 7.05 -7.10
CA LEU A 168 -13.96 6.74 -5.82
C LEU A 168 -15.29 7.47 -5.58
N ARG A 169 -15.59 8.52 -6.33
CA ARG A 169 -16.89 9.21 -6.29
C ARG A 169 -17.96 8.55 -7.14
N LYS A 170 -17.56 7.81 -8.18
CA LYS A 170 -18.47 7.24 -9.21
C LYS A 170 -18.57 5.72 -9.14
N VAL A 171 -17.57 5.08 -8.55
CA VAL A 171 -17.45 3.62 -8.50
C VAL A 171 -17.74 3.15 -7.07
N PRO A 172 -18.57 2.12 -6.86
CA PRO A 172 -18.77 1.52 -5.55
C PRO A 172 -17.45 1.13 -4.89
N ALA A 173 -17.37 1.24 -3.59
CA ALA A 173 -16.14 0.96 -2.84
C ALA A 173 -15.59 -0.45 -3.10
N PHE A 174 -16.46 -1.41 -3.38
CA PHE A 174 -16.09 -2.76 -3.77
C PHE A 174 -15.35 -2.82 -5.10
N GLU A 175 -15.91 -2.22 -6.14
CA GLU A 175 -15.29 -2.21 -7.47
C GLU A 175 -13.94 -1.50 -7.41
N ALA A 176 -13.87 -0.37 -6.71
CA ALA A 176 -12.63 0.37 -6.52
C ALA A 176 -11.56 -0.47 -5.79
N SER A 177 -11.93 -1.15 -4.71
CA SER A 177 -10.98 -2.01 -3.98
C SER A 177 -10.53 -3.22 -4.80
N THR A 178 -11.42 -3.79 -5.62
CA THR A 178 -11.07 -4.91 -6.53
C THR A 178 -10.10 -4.44 -7.62
N ILE A 179 -10.30 -3.25 -8.18
CA ILE A 179 -9.39 -2.67 -9.17
C ILE A 179 -8.00 -2.41 -8.54
N LEU A 180 -7.95 -1.89 -7.32
CA LEU A 180 -6.67 -1.66 -6.61
C LEU A 180 -5.93 -2.96 -6.31
N LEU A 181 -6.63 -4.07 -6.04
CA LEU A 181 -6.00 -5.39 -5.89
C LEU A 181 -5.36 -5.92 -7.17
N LEU A 182 -5.82 -5.47 -8.33
CA LEU A 182 -5.22 -5.82 -9.61
C LEU A 182 -3.76 -5.33 -9.69
N GLU A 183 -3.47 -4.14 -9.17
CA GLU A 183 -2.12 -3.62 -9.07
C GLU A 183 -1.24 -4.56 -8.24
N THR A 184 -1.72 -4.98 -7.07
CA THR A 184 -1.00 -5.91 -6.20
C THR A 184 -0.71 -7.25 -6.88
N ALA A 185 -1.66 -7.78 -7.65
CA ALA A 185 -1.50 -9.05 -8.36
C ALA A 185 -0.54 -8.94 -9.56
N LEU A 186 -0.55 -7.81 -10.27
CA LEU A 186 0.28 -7.58 -11.46
C LEU A 186 1.71 -7.16 -11.13
N ASN A 187 1.94 -6.51 -9.98
CA ASN A 187 3.26 -5.98 -9.62
C ASN A 187 4.36 -7.06 -9.62
N PRO A 188 4.18 -8.27 -9.03
CA PRO A 188 5.18 -9.33 -9.11
C PRO A 188 5.46 -9.79 -10.55
N CYS A 189 4.46 -9.74 -11.43
CA CYS A 189 4.63 -10.10 -12.84
C CYS A 189 5.55 -9.07 -13.54
N TRP A 190 5.36 -7.79 -13.27
CA TRP A 190 6.22 -6.73 -13.79
C TRP A 190 7.63 -6.78 -13.21
N ALA A 191 7.78 -7.02 -11.90
CA ALA A 191 9.07 -7.18 -11.26
C ALA A 191 9.84 -8.35 -11.86
N TRP A 192 9.18 -9.48 -12.12
CA TRP A 192 9.78 -10.62 -12.79
C TRP A 192 10.17 -10.30 -14.24
N ALA A 193 9.27 -9.68 -15.01
CA ALA A 193 9.52 -9.39 -16.44
C ALA A 193 10.63 -8.36 -16.66
N VAL A 194 10.73 -7.34 -15.79
CA VAL A 194 11.67 -6.21 -15.96
C VAL A 194 12.98 -6.41 -15.22
N HIS A 195 12.93 -6.94 -13.99
CA HIS A 195 14.10 -7.08 -13.13
C HIS A 195 14.57 -8.53 -12.97
N GLY A 196 13.84 -9.51 -13.52
CA GLY A 196 14.15 -10.93 -13.35
C GLY A 196 13.94 -11.41 -11.90
N GLU A 197 13.28 -10.62 -11.06
CA GLU A 197 13.01 -10.99 -9.67
C GLU A 197 12.08 -12.19 -9.60
N ARG A 198 12.52 -13.24 -8.91
CA ARG A 198 11.70 -14.43 -8.65
C ARG A 198 11.43 -14.50 -7.15
N PRO A 199 10.20 -14.18 -6.71
CA PRO A 199 9.86 -14.37 -5.30
C PRO A 199 10.01 -15.83 -4.91
N GLY A 200 10.45 -16.07 -3.69
CA GLY A 200 10.54 -17.43 -3.15
C GLY A 200 9.16 -18.10 -3.12
N GLY A 201 9.12 -19.45 -3.23
CA GLY A 201 7.85 -20.17 -3.28
C GLY A 201 6.93 -19.90 -2.09
N LEU A 202 7.48 -19.76 -0.89
CA LEU A 202 6.72 -19.41 0.32
C LEU A 202 6.22 -17.98 0.28
N ALA A 203 7.03 -17.03 -0.22
CA ALA A 203 6.62 -15.64 -0.39
C ALA A 203 5.47 -15.54 -1.41
N LEU A 204 5.57 -16.28 -2.53
CA LEU A 204 4.49 -16.34 -3.52
C LEU A 204 3.20 -16.93 -2.92
N ALA A 205 3.30 -18.03 -2.16
CA ALA A 205 2.17 -18.62 -1.45
C ALA A 205 1.54 -17.64 -0.46
N GLY A 206 2.37 -16.92 0.32
CA GLY A 206 1.93 -15.86 1.23
C GLY A 206 1.18 -14.74 0.50
N GLY A 207 1.72 -14.28 -0.64
CA GLY A 207 1.08 -13.27 -1.49
C GLY A 207 -0.28 -13.71 -2.03
N VAL A 208 -0.39 -14.94 -2.53
CA VAL A 208 -1.66 -15.52 -3.00
C VAL A 208 -2.68 -15.60 -1.87
N ILE A 209 -2.27 -15.99 -0.67
CA ILE A 209 -3.15 -16.04 0.51
C ILE A 209 -3.64 -14.63 0.86
N ILE A 210 -2.77 -13.63 0.92
CA ILE A 210 -3.13 -12.24 1.26
C ILE A 210 -4.12 -11.67 0.24
N VAL A 211 -3.80 -11.77 -1.05
CA VAL A 211 -4.66 -11.25 -2.13
C VAL A 211 -5.98 -12.00 -2.18
N GLY A 212 -5.94 -13.34 -2.14
CA GLY A 212 -7.13 -14.18 -2.17
C GLY A 212 -8.06 -13.92 -0.98
N ALA A 213 -7.53 -13.84 0.23
CA ALA A 213 -8.32 -13.54 1.43
C ALA A 213 -8.96 -12.15 1.36
N THR A 214 -8.24 -11.17 0.84
CA THR A 214 -8.76 -9.80 0.69
C THR A 214 -9.89 -9.74 -0.34
N ILE A 215 -9.73 -10.41 -1.49
CA ILE A 215 -10.77 -10.51 -2.53
C ILE A 215 -12.03 -11.17 -1.96
N VAL A 216 -11.90 -12.34 -1.32
CA VAL A 216 -13.02 -13.09 -0.74
C VAL A 216 -13.75 -12.26 0.32
N ASN A 217 -13.01 -11.61 1.23
CA ASN A 217 -13.61 -10.76 2.25
C ASN A 217 -14.36 -9.56 1.64
N THR A 218 -13.78 -8.92 0.63
CA THR A 218 -14.42 -7.78 -0.04
C THR A 218 -15.70 -8.22 -0.73
N TRP A 219 -15.67 -9.36 -1.43
CA TRP A 219 -16.85 -9.93 -2.10
C TRP A 219 -17.97 -10.27 -1.10
N TRP A 220 -17.66 -10.93 0.02
CA TRP A 220 -18.66 -11.26 1.05
C TRP A 220 -19.30 -10.02 1.68
N ARG A 221 -18.51 -8.99 1.97
CA ARG A 221 -19.04 -7.72 2.52
C ARG A 221 -20.03 -7.05 1.57
N THR A 222 -19.78 -7.12 0.28
CA THR A 222 -20.66 -6.51 -0.73
C THR A 222 -21.96 -7.27 -0.90
N GLN A 223 -21.91 -8.60 -0.94
CA GLN A 223 -23.11 -9.43 -1.02
C GLN A 223 -24.07 -9.14 0.15
N ARG A 224 -23.53 -8.93 1.35
CA ARG A 224 -24.36 -8.62 2.52
C ARG A 224 -24.91 -7.20 2.49
N ALA A 225 -24.13 -6.22 2.07
CA ALA A 225 -24.60 -4.84 1.93
C ALA A 225 -25.75 -4.71 0.91
N GLY A 226 -25.75 -5.55 -0.14
CA GLY A 226 -26.85 -5.63 -1.12
C GLY A 226 -28.07 -6.42 -0.63
N ALA A 227 -27.94 -7.24 0.42
CA ALA A 227 -29.05 -7.98 1.00
C ALA A 227 -29.81 -7.18 2.08
N ASP A 228 -29.17 -6.17 2.63
CA ASP A 228 -29.73 -5.29 3.70
C ASP A 228 -30.36 -4.00 3.13
N SER A 229 -30.28 -3.78 1.79
CA SER A 229 -30.88 -2.65 1.07
C SER A 229 -32.16 -3.06 0.34
#